data_2ad76b6784960ad56ab67e99a36447d3
#
_entry.id   2ad76b6784960ad56ab67e99a36447d3
#
_cell.length_a   1.000
_cell.length_b   1.000
_cell.length_c   1.000
_cell.angle_alpha   90.00
_cell.angle_beta   90.00
_cell.angle_gamma   90.00
#
_symmetry.space_group_name_H-M   'P 1'
#
loop_
_entity.id
_entity.type
_entity.pdbx_description
1 polymer ?
#
loop_
_entity_poly.entity_id
_entity_poly.type
_entity_poly.pdbx_seq_one_letter_code
_entity_poly.pdbx_strand_id
1 'polypeptide(L)'
;ELAYSRQLSPSMSLGLTGKFLHSDLANGQNSSDGALLATSDYAFDLGWYYENTTNNSNRLSYGIILSNIGPKIKQNTGQRGQYLPMNLRIGTQLHFQGVLNSVNISLDVNKLLLPTPPVYKKDSAGNSTGEILKGEDPDKSIPRAIVGSFSDAPGGISEQIRQFTAGIGFEYDFAEKFFLRAGYHYENLKIGDMRYMTTGFGYAGNSLRLDMSYILPSGIYSPYKNTFRMTIGFNIIQ
;
A
#
# COMPACT_ATOMS: atom_id res chain seq x y z
N GLU A 1 8.87 4.31 14.35
CA GLU A 1 9.31 4.79 13.04
C GLU A 1 10.02 6.13 13.18
N LEU A 2 11.04 6.36 12.35
CA LEU A 2 11.77 7.61 12.23
C LEU A 2 11.80 8.01 10.76
N ALA A 3 11.34 9.21 10.44
CA ALA A 3 11.30 9.71 9.07
C ALA A 3 12.16 10.98 8.92
N TYR A 4 12.85 11.05 7.79
CA TYR A 4 13.59 12.22 7.34
C TYR A 4 13.18 12.57 5.92
N SER A 5 12.92 13.83 5.65
CA SER A 5 12.65 14.33 4.30
C SER A 5 13.46 15.56 3.99
N ARG A 6 13.82 15.72 2.72
CA ARG A 6 14.57 16.86 2.21
C ARG A 6 14.02 17.32 0.87
N GLN A 7 13.74 18.60 0.80
CA GLN A 7 13.47 19.26 -0.48
C GLN A 7 14.79 19.47 -1.23
N LEU A 8 14.89 18.91 -2.43
CA LEU A 8 16.08 19.01 -3.29
C LEU A 8 16.00 20.16 -4.25
N SER A 9 14.78 20.55 -4.65
CA SER A 9 14.49 21.73 -5.47
C SER A 9 13.10 22.27 -5.12
N PRO A 10 12.68 23.43 -5.63
CA PRO A 10 11.33 23.96 -5.41
C PRO A 10 10.21 22.97 -5.78
N SER A 11 10.50 22.06 -6.71
CA SER A 11 9.52 21.09 -7.22
C SER A 11 9.75 19.64 -6.77
N MET A 12 10.85 19.32 -6.09
CA MET A 12 11.23 17.93 -5.85
C MET A 12 11.68 17.69 -4.41
N SER A 13 11.19 16.59 -3.82
CA SER A 13 11.55 16.15 -2.48
C SER A 13 11.85 14.67 -2.44
N LEU A 14 12.74 14.27 -1.53
CA LEU A 14 13.01 12.88 -1.18
C LEU A 14 12.68 12.63 0.28
N GLY A 15 12.21 11.42 0.59
CA GLY A 15 11.96 10.96 1.93
C GLY A 15 12.55 9.58 2.19
N LEU A 16 13.02 9.38 3.41
CA LEU A 16 13.50 8.11 3.93
C LEU A 16 12.84 7.85 5.27
N THR A 17 12.28 6.65 5.47
CA THR A 17 11.74 6.23 6.76
C THR A 17 12.42 4.95 7.21
N GLY A 18 12.89 4.93 8.45
CA GLY A 18 13.35 3.72 9.13
C GLY A 18 12.26 3.22 10.08
N LYS A 19 12.00 1.91 10.06
CA LYS A 19 11.00 1.23 10.88
C LYS A 19 11.66 0.15 11.71
N PHE A 20 11.33 0.09 12.99
CA PHE A 20 11.60 -1.05 13.84
C PHE A 20 10.30 -1.81 14.07
N LEU A 21 10.33 -3.11 13.83
CA LEU A 21 9.19 -4.01 13.93
C LEU A 21 9.47 -5.00 15.05
N HIS A 22 8.54 -5.14 15.99
CA HIS A 22 8.59 -6.19 17.01
C HIS A 22 7.24 -6.90 17.03
N SER A 23 7.27 -8.23 16.95
CA SER A 23 6.07 -9.07 16.97
C SER A 23 6.30 -10.27 17.87
N ASP A 24 5.47 -10.43 18.88
CA ASP A 24 5.36 -11.63 19.70
C ASP A 24 3.91 -12.14 19.60
N LEU A 25 3.68 -13.10 18.71
CA LEU A 25 2.36 -13.67 18.47
C LEU A 25 2.05 -14.85 19.40
N ALA A 26 3.05 -15.41 20.05
CA ALA A 26 2.90 -16.62 20.83
C ALA A 26 2.78 -16.36 22.33
N ASN A 27 3.24 -15.20 22.81
CA ASN A 27 3.31 -14.91 24.25
C ASN A 27 3.83 -16.12 25.08
N GLY A 28 4.89 -16.79 24.56
CA GLY A 28 5.50 -17.97 25.16
C GLY A 28 4.81 -19.32 24.93
N GLN A 29 3.77 -19.38 24.08
CA GLN A 29 3.12 -20.65 23.72
C GLN A 29 3.82 -21.35 22.56
N ASN A 30 3.90 -22.69 22.62
CA ASN A 30 4.40 -23.52 21.53
C ASN A 30 3.26 -23.94 20.60
N SER A 31 3.48 -23.83 19.29
CA SER A 31 2.60 -24.43 18.29
C SER A 31 3.00 -25.87 18.03
N SER A 32 2.05 -26.70 17.52
CA SER A 32 2.32 -28.06 17.03
C SER A 32 3.41 -28.12 15.95
N ASP A 33 3.65 -27.04 15.25
CA ASP A 33 4.61 -26.92 14.14
C ASP A 33 5.96 -26.30 14.54
N GLY A 34 6.24 -26.19 15.85
CA GLY A 34 7.47 -25.63 16.41
C GLY A 34 7.24 -24.42 17.32
N ALA A 35 8.31 -24.00 17.99
CA ALA A 35 8.27 -22.81 18.85
C ALA A 35 8.06 -21.55 18.00
N LEU A 36 6.98 -20.83 18.27
CA LEU A 36 6.79 -19.48 17.73
C LEU A 36 7.78 -18.55 18.45
N LEU A 37 8.56 -17.82 17.67
CA LEU A 37 9.57 -16.91 18.21
C LEU A 37 9.06 -15.47 18.14
N ALA A 38 9.30 -14.72 19.22
CA ALA A 38 9.25 -13.27 19.13
C ALA A 38 10.31 -12.80 18.12
N THR A 39 9.93 -11.98 17.16
CA THR A 39 10.83 -11.45 16.15
C THR A 39 10.98 -9.94 16.29
N SER A 40 12.20 -9.47 16.06
CA SER A 40 12.51 -8.04 15.97
C SER A 40 13.24 -7.80 14.65
N ASP A 41 12.70 -6.95 13.84
CA ASP A 41 13.19 -6.67 12.50
C ASP A 41 13.16 -5.17 12.18
N TYR A 42 13.73 -4.80 11.07
CA TYR A 42 13.73 -3.43 10.58
C TYR A 42 13.29 -3.37 9.12
N ALA A 43 12.72 -2.25 8.74
CA ALA A 43 12.35 -1.97 7.36
C ALA A 43 12.63 -0.51 7.01
N PHE A 44 12.76 -0.25 5.72
CA PHE A 44 12.99 1.09 5.20
C PHE A 44 11.97 1.41 4.12
N ASP A 45 11.56 2.70 4.07
CA ASP A 45 10.80 3.23 2.95
C ASP A 45 11.59 4.31 2.26
N LEU A 46 11.48 4.37 0.94
CA LEU A 46 12.03 5.42 0.09
C LEU A 46 10.88 6.10 -0.64
N GLY A 47 10.81 7.42 -0.52
CA GLY A 47 9.79 8.24 -1.17
C GLY A 47 10.42 9.30 -2.08
N TRP A 48 9.84 9.49 -3.25
CA TRP A 48 10.12 10.59 -4.15
C TRP A 48 8.84 11.34 -4.45
N TYR A 49 8.89 12.66 -4.42
CA TYR A 49 7.76 13.54 -4.72
C TYR A 49 8.20 14.64 -5.66
N TYR A 50 7.36 14.92 -6.65
CA TYR A 50 7.54 16.02 -7.59
C TYR A 50 6.23 16.78 -7.74
N GLU A 51 6.30 18.12 -7.73
CA GLU A 51 5.17 18.99 -7.97
C GLU A 51 5.54 20.06 -8.97
N ASN A 52 4.68 20.28 -9.95
CA ASN A 52 4.78 21.37 -10.91
C ASN A 52 3.54 22.27 -10.79
N THR A 53 3.77 23.56 -10.59
CA THR A 53 2.72 24.57 -10.53
C THR A 53 2.61 25.26 -11.87
N THR A 54 1.43 25.21 -12.49
CA THR A 54 1.11 25.87 -13.76
C THR A 54 0.65 27.32 -13.50
N ASN A 55 0.66 28.16 -14.52
CA ASN A 55 0.40 29.62 -14.46
C ASN A 55 -0.92 30.05 -13.78
N ASN A 56 -1.88 29.16 -13.57
CA ASN A 56 -3.18 29.42 -12.95
C ASN A 56 -3.32 28.82 -11.53
N SER A 57 -2.24 28.66 -10.80
CA SER A 57 -2.23 28.00 -9.49
C SER A 57 -2.67 26.52 -9.50
N ASN A 58 -2.91 25.95 -10.69
CA ASN A 58 -3.15 24.52 -10.83
C ASN A 58 -1.84 23.76 -10.61
N ARG A 59 -1.92 22.63 -9.92
CA ARG A 59 -0.74 21.82 -9.58
C ARG A 59 -0.92 20.40 -10.12
N LEU A 60 0.17 19.89 -10.66
CA LEU A 60 0.30 18.48 -11.02
C LEU A 60 1.40 17.87 -10.17
N SER A 61 1.06 16.87 -9.37
CA SER A 61 1.98 16.20 -8.47
C SER A 61 2.15 14.74 -8.85
N TYR A 62 3.35 14.22 -8.64
CA TYR A 62 3.70 12.81 -8.78
C TYR A 62 4.37 12.32 -7.51
N GLY A 63 4.09 11.08 -7.14
CA GLY A 63 4.74 10.42 -6.02
C GLY A 63 5.10 8.98 -6.36
N ILE A 64 6.28 8.56 -5.91
CA ILE A 64 6.72 7.16 -5.96
C ILE A 64 7.18 6.78 -4.56
N ILE A 65 6.66 5.67 -4.05
CA ILE A 65 7.05 5.14 -2.75
C ILE A 65 7.40 3.66 -2.90
N LEU A 66 8.59 3.31 -2.45
CA LEU A 66 9.02 1.93 -2.26
C LEU A 66 9.09 1.67 -0.77
N SER A 67 8.20 0.82 -0.25
CA SER A 67 8.01 0.64 1.20
C SER A 67 8.30 -0.77 1.68
N ASN A 68 8.60 -0.86 2.99
CA ASN A 68 8.85 -2.10 3.72
C ASN A 68 10.03 -2.92 3.17
N ILE A 69 11.08 -2.27 2.67
CA ILE A 69 12.30 -2.95 2.25
C ILE A 69 13.05 -3.39 3.51
N GLY A 70 13.16 -4.68 3.73
CA GLY A 70 13.82 -5.23 4.92
C GLY A 70 14.17 -6.70 4.76
N PRO A 71 14.85 -7.30 5.75
CA PRO A 71 15.20 -8.70 5.74
C PRO A 71 13.97 -9.61 5.78
N LYS A 72 14.15 -10.89 5.49
CA LYS A 72 13.10 -11.90 5.67
C LYS A 72 12.94 -12.20 7.16
N ILE A 73 11.70 -12.15 7.63
CA ILE A 73 11.33 -12.47 9.02
C ILE A 73 11.22 -13.97 9.20
N LYS A 74 11.82 -14.51 10.27
CA LYS A 74 11.70 -15.92 10.67
C LYS A 74 10.85 -16.00 11.92
N GLN A 75 9.63 -16.52 11.79
CA GLN A 75 8.70 -16.68 12.92
C GLN A 75 8.84 -18.02 13.63
N ASN A 76 9.41 -19.06 12.97
CA ASN A 76 9.59 -20.39 13.55
C ASN A 76 11.02 -20.90 13.30
N THR A 77 11.53 -21.67 14.25
CA THR A 77 12.79 -22.42 14.07
C THR A 77 12.62 -23.48 12.98
N GLY A 78 13.49 -23.41 11.96
CA GLY A 78 13.48 -24.40 10.86
C GLY A 78 12.64 -24.02 9.64
N GLN A 79 11.85 -22.96 9.68
CA GLN A 79 11.11 -22.48 8.51
C GLN A 79 11.92 -21.45 7.71
N ARG A 80 11.62 -21.38 6.40
CA ARG A 80 12.16 -20.32 5.53
C ARG A 80 11.63 -18.96 5.98
N GLY A 81 12.50 -17.94 5.99
CA GLY A 81 12.08 -16.57 6.30
C GLY A 81 11.05 -16.05 5.31
N GLN A 82 10.07 -15.34 5.81
CA GLN A 82 9.01 -14.68 5.01
C GLN A 82 9.43 -13.24 4.68
N TYR A 83 9.11 -12.80 3.48
CA TYR A 83 9.36 -11.42 3.09
C TYR A 83 8.42 -10.47 3.85
N LEU A 84 8.92 -9.30 4.21
CA LEU A 84 8.05 -8.18 4.55
C LEU A 84 7.16 -7.82 3.34
N PRO A 85 5.99 -7.25 3.54
CA PRO A 85 5.12 -6.84 2.44
C PRO A 85 5.68 -5.61 1.71
N MET A 86 6.80 -5.85 1.01
CA MET A 86 7.44 -4.82 0.18
C MET A 86 6.49 -4.36 -0.90
N ASN A 87 6.41 -3.06 -1.12
CA ASN A 87 5.39 -2.50 -1.96
C ASN A 87 5.90 -1.29 -2.76
N LEU A 88 5.55 -1.23 -4.04
CA LEU A 88 5.73 -0.07 -4.90
C LEU A 88 4.38 0.60 -5.10
N ARG A 89 4.29 1.89 -4.78
CA ARG A 89 3.14 2.75 -5.11
C ARG A 89 3.59 3.91 -5.97
N ILE A 90 2.87 4.15 -7.05
CA ILE A 90 3.04 5.29 -7.94
C ILE A 90 1.71 6.03 -7.97
N GLY A 91 1.74 7.33 -7.70
CA GLY A 91 0.55 8.16 -7.67
C GLY A 91 0.73 9.46 -8.44
N THR A 92 -0.37 10.02 -8.89
CA THR A 92 -0.45 11.37 -9.45
C THR A 92 -1.68 12.08 -8.93
N GLN A 93 -1.59 13.39 -8.80
CA GLN A 93 -2.71 14.25 -8.40
C GLN A 93 -2.75 15.50 -9.26
N LEU A 94 -3.95 15.81 -9.75
CA LEU A 94 -4.30 17.07 -10.38
C LEU A 94 -5.06 17.92 -9.38
N HIS A 95 -4.56 19.13 -9.11
CA HIS A 95 -5.23 20.12 -8.28
C HIS A 95 -5.63 21.31 -9.16
N PHE A 96 -6.92 21.63 -9.17
CA PHE A 96 -7.50 22.76 -9.87
C PHE A 96 -7.96 23.80 -8.85
N GLN A 97 -7.37 24.99 -8.88
CA GLN A 97 -7.69 26.06 -7.96
C GLN A 97 -8.70 27.01 -8.60
N GLY A 98 -9.86 27.16 -7.98
CA GLY A 98 -10.85 28.21 -8.26
C GLY A 98 -10.73 29.37 -7.25
N VAL A 99 -11.67 30.31 -7.31
CA VAL A 99 -11.67 31.51 -6.43
C VAL A 99 -12.03 31.14 -4.97
N LEU A 100 -13.06 30.33 -4.79
CA LEU A 100 -13.56 29.91 -3.46
C LEU A 100 -13.54 28.39 -3.29
N ASN A 101 -13.15 27.65 -4.31
CA ASN A 101 -13.20 26.20 -4.31
C ASN A 101 -11.98 25.61 -5.00
N SER A 102 -11.69 24.38 -4.68
CA SER A 102 -10.70 23.60 -5.41
C SER A 102 -11.20 22.18 -5.67
N VAL A 103 -10.61 21.55 -6.69
CA VAL A 103 -10.88 20.16 -7.06
C VAL A 103 -9.55 19.41 -7.08
N ASN A 104 -9.51 18.29 -6.39
CA ASN A 104 -8.41 17.35 -6.45
C ASN A 104 -8.87 16.05 -7.11
N ILE A 105 -8.11 15.59 -8.10
CA ILE A 105 -8.29 14.28 -8.71
C ILE A 105 -6.99 13.51 -8.52
N SER A 106 -7.05 12.35 -7.88
CA SER A 106 -5.90 11.50 -7.62
C SER A 106 -6.06 10.14 -8.28
N LEU A 107 -4.96 9.60 -8.77
CA LEU A 107 -4.85 8.24 -9.28
C LEU A 107 -3.61 7.61 -8.67
N ASP A 108 -3.73 6.41 -8.16
CA ASP A 108 -2.60 5.62 -7.69
C ASP A 108 -2.66 4.18 -8.22
N VAL A 109 -1.48 3.62 -8.44
CA VAL A 109 -1.27 2.23 -8.80
C VAL A 109 -0.28 1.64 -7.82
N ASN A 110 -0.58 0.44 -7.36
CA ASN A 110 0.17 -0.21 -6.31
C ASN A 110 0.48 -1.65 -6.71
N LYS A 111 1.69 -2.12 -6.40
CA LYS A 111 2.13 -3.48 -6.63
C LYS A 111 2.92 -4.00 -5.44
N LEU A 112 2.52 -5.18 -4.97
CA LEU A 112 3.27 -5.93 -3.98
C LEU A 112 4.52 -6.54 -4.64
N LEU A 113 5.70 -6.27 -4.09
CA LEU A 113 7.00 -6.67 -4.63
C LEU A 113 7.49 -7.98 -3.98
N LEU A 114 6.64 -8.98 -4.00
CA LEU A 114 6.96 -10.31 -3.49
C LEU A 114 7.08 -11.31 -4.65
N PRO A 115 7.92 -12.36 -4.50
CA PRO A 115 7.93 -13.43 -5.45
C PRO A 115 6.57 -14.09 -5.58
N THR A 116 6.10 -14.29 -6.81
CA THR A 116 4.85 -14.99 -7.09
C THR A 116 5.03 -16.48 -6.78
N PRO A 117 4.11 -17.13 -6.02
CA PRO A 117 4.18 -18.55 -5.76
C PRO A 117 4.23 -19.36 -7.05
N PRO A 118 5.23 -20.26 -7.23
CA PRO A 118 5.33 -21.08 -8.42
C PRO A 118 4.29 -22.20 -8.42
N VAL A 119 4.01 -22.75 -9.60
CA VAL A 119 3.24 -23.98 -9.75
C VAL A 119 4.18 -25.16 -9.63
N TYR A 120 3.94 -25.99 -8.63
CA TYR A 120 4.72 -27.22 -8.41
C TYR A 120 4.11 -28.40 -9.17
N LYS A 121 4.97 -29.33 -9.59
CA LYS A 121 4.59 -30.61 -10.14
C LYS A 121 3.90 -31.44 -9.06
N LYS A 122 2.85 -32.13 -9.44
CA LYS A 122 2.11 -33.04 -8.54
C LYS A 122 2.43 -34.50 -8.88
N ASP A 123 2.51 -35.33 -7.86
CA ASP A 123 2.59 -36.79 -8.01
C ASP A 123 1.23 -37.41 -8.38
N SER A 124 1.20 -38.72 -8.53
CA SER A 124 -0.03 -39.49 -8.88
C SER A 124 -1.11 -39.40 -7.79
N ALA A 125 -0.75 -39.06 -6.57
CA ALA A 125 -1.65 -38.87 -5.43
C ALA A 125 -2.13 -37.42 -5.28
N GLY A 126 -1.65 -36.49 -6.14
CA GLY A 126 -2.00 -35.08 -6.12
C GLY A 126 -1.15 -34.21 -5.18
N ASN A 127 -0.14 -34.78 -4.51
CA ASN A 127 0.74 -34.03 -3.60
C ASN A 127 1.83 -33.30 -4.39
N SER A 128 2.28 -32.15 -3.85
CA SER A 128 3.40 -31.40 -4.42
C SER A 128 4.71 -32.18 -4.29
N THR A 129 5.44 -32.32 -5.40
CA THR A 129 6.76 -32.95 -5.41
C THR A 129 7.90 -32.01 -5.01
N GLY A 130 7.63 -30.71 -4.86
CA GLY A 130 8.64 -29.68 -4.66
C GLY A 130 9.37 -29.26 -5.95
N GLU A 131 9.18 -29.96 -7.09
CA GLU A 131 9.72 -29.57 -8.39
C GLU A 131 8.88 -28.46 -9.00
N ILE A 132 9.50 -27.36 -9.44
CA ILE A 132 8.81 -26.23 -10.05
C ILE A 132 8.46 -26.56 -11.49
N LEU A 133 7.15 -26.55 -11.80
CA LEU A 133 6.64 -26.75 -13.16
C LEU A 133 6.57 -25.43 -13.94
N LYS A 134 6.14 -24.35 -13.28
CA LYS A 134 6.05 -23.01 -13.87
C LYS A 134 6.34 -21.94 -12.81
N GLY A 135 6.90 -20.82 -13.22
CA GLY A 135 7.33 -19.75 -12.35
C GLY A 135 8.78 -19.90 -11.95
N GLU A 136 9.19 -19.22 -10.90
CA GLU A 136 10.58 -19.20 -10.41
C GLU A 136 10.64 -19.56 -8.93
N ASP A 137 11.84 -19.94 -8.44
CA ASP A 137 12.05 -20.22 -7.02
C ASP A 137 11.72 -18.94 -6.21
N PRO A 138 10.80 -19.02 -5.24
CA PRO A 138 10.44 -17.87 -4.41
C PRO A 138 11.52 -17.48 -3.40
N ASP A 139 12.51 -18.34 -3.13
CA ASP A 139 13.58 -18.07 -2.17
C ASP A 139 14.72 -17.25 -2.79
N LYS A 140 14.44 -15.98 -3.09
CA LYS A 140 15.38 -15.03 -3.68
C LYS A 140 15.96 -14.07 -2.65
N SER A 141 17.07 -13.43 -2.96
CA SER A 141 17.53 -12.24 -2.24
C SER A 141 16.57 -11.06 -2.42
N ILE A 142 16.54 -10.12 -1.48
CA ILE A 142 15.61 -8.96 -1.52
C ILE A 142 15.65 -8.20 -2.86
N PRO A 143 16.82 -7.79 -3.40
CA PRO A 143 16.86 -7.10 -4.69
C PRO A 143 16.32 -7.94 -5.85
N ARG A 144 16.60 -9.25 -5.85
CA ARG A 144 16.08 -10.17 -6.88
C ARG A 144 14.57 -10.39 -6.75
N ALA A 145 14.04 -10.41 -5.52
CA ALA A 145 12.61 -10.50 -5.28
C ALA A 145 11.89 -9.26 -5.81
N ILE A 146 12.42 -8.05 -5.53
CA ILE A 146 11.86 -6.78 -6.02
C ILE A 146 11.81 -6.76 -7.55
N VAL A 147 12.93 -6.99 -8.22
CA VAL A 147 12.99 -6.94 -9.68
C VAL A 147 12.22 -8.10 -10.32
N GLY A 148 12.37 -9.31 -9.80
CA GLY A 148 11.71 -10.51 -10.29
C GLY A 148 10.18 -10.45 -10.18
N SER A 149 9.64 -9.75 -9.18
CA SER A 149 8.19 -9.61 -8.99
C SER A 149 7.45 -9.01 -10.19
N PHE A 150 8.14 -8.46 -11.17
CA PHE A 150 7.54 -7.94 -12.40
C PHE A 150 7.47 -8.97 -13.54
N SER A 151 8.06 -10.16 -13.39
CA SER A 151 8.15 -11.16 -14.48
C SER A 151 7.99 -12.61 -14.02
N ASP A 152 7.88 -12.89 -12.74
CA ASP A 152 7.94 -14.25 -12.17
C ASP A 152 6.59 -15.00 -12.10
N ALA A 153 5.50 -14.38 -12.56
CA ALA A 153 4.18 -14.99 -12.49
C ALA A 153 4.07 -16.22 -13.41
N PRO A 154 3.66 -17.41 -12.88
CA PRO A 154 3.52 -18.65 -13.66
C PRO A 154 2.54 -18.56 -14.82
N GLY A 155 1.51 -17.72 -14.74
CA GLY A 155 0.53 -17.44 -15.78
C GLY A 155 0.94 -16.33 -16.75
N GLY A 156 2.21 -15.88 -16.70
CA GLY A 156 2.78 -14.87 -17.58
C GLY A 156 2.20 -13.46 -17.37
N ILE A 157 2.28 -12.64 -18.42
CA ILE A 157 1.91 -11.21 -18.38
C ILE A 157 0.47 -10.97 -17.86
N SER A 158 -0.47 -11.83 -18.22
CA SER A 158 -1.87 -11.70 -17.79
C SER A 158 -2.03 -11.83 -16.27
N GLU A 159 -1.29 -12.73 -15.64
CA GLU A 159 -1.27 -12.86 -14.18
C GLU A 159 -0.51 -11.70 -13.53
N GLN A 160 0.59 -11.29 -14.15
CA GLN A 160 1.39 -10.17 -13.68
C GLN A 160 0.58 -8.86 -13.59
N ILE A 161 -0.24 -8.57 -14.62
CA ILE A 161 -1.11 -7.37 -14.63
C ILE A 161 -2.17 -7.45 -13.52
N ARG A 162 -2.69 -8.64 -13.19
CA ARG A 162 -3.69 -8.80 -12.13
C ARG A 162 -3.16 -8.50 -10.73
N GLN A 163 -1.85 -8.52 -10.53
CA GLN A 163 -1.22 -8.22 -9.24
C GLN A 163 -1.16 -6.71 -8.92
N PHE A 164 -1.52 -5.87 -9.90
CA PHE A 164 -1.64 -4.44 -9.66
C PHE A 164 -3.00 -4.10 -9.07
N THR A 165 -2.99 -3.24 -8.07
CA THR A 165 -4.19 -2.59 -7.56
C THR A 165 -4.19 -1.13 -7.98
N ALA A 166 -5.34 -0.52 -8.11
CA ALA A 166 -5.48 0.87 -8.52
C ALA A 166 -6.51 1.60 -7.66
N GLY A 167 -6.27 2.88 -7.42
CA GLY A 167 -7.19 3.77 -6.73
C GLY A 167 -7.41 5.05 -7.52
N ILE A 168 -8.66 5.50 -7.56
CA ILE A 168 -9.00 6.85 -8.04
C ILE A 168 -9.73 7.59 -6.93
N GLY A 169 -9.35 8.84 -6.71
CA GLY A 169 -9.94 9.72 -5.70
C GLY A 169 -10.36 11.05 -6.29
N PHE A 170 -11.46 11.57 -5.76
CA PHE A 170 -11.98 12.90 -6.07
C PHE A 170 -12.24 13.62 -4.75
N GLU A 171 -11.79 14.87 -4.64
CA GLU A 171 -12.11 15.76 -3.53
C GLU A 171 -12.54 17.12 -4.10
N TYR A 172 -13.66 17.59 -3.61
CA TYR A 172 -14.14 18.96 -3.82
C TYR A 172 -14.03 19.72 -2.51
N ASP A 173 -13.27 20.80 -2.52
CA ASP A 173 -13.11 21.72 -1.40
C ASP A 173 -13.90 22.99 -1.67
N PHE A 174 -14.72 23.38 -0.71
CA PHE A 174 -15.46 24.62 -0.72
C PHE A 174 -14.98 25.53 0.43
N ALA A 175 -14.45 26.69 0.04
CA ALA A 175 -13.98 27.75 0.93
C ALA A 175 -12.92 27.29 1.96
N GLU A 176 -12.13 26.25 1.66
CA GLU A 176 -11.17 25.62 2.56
C GLU A 176 -11.79 25.12 3.90
N LYS A 177 -13.11 25.00 3.93
CA LYS A 177 -13.86 24.60 5.13
C LYS A 177 -14.64 23.31 4.97
N PHE A 178 -15.21 23.07 3.81
CA PHE A 178 -16.05 21.88 3.56
C PHE A 178 -15.44 21.04 2.47
N PHE A 179 -15.29 19.76 2.73
CA PHE A 179 -14.67 18.80 1.82
C PHE A 179 -15.66 17.68 1.52
N LEU A 180 -15.91 17.43 0.24
CA LEU A 180 -16.64 16.26 -0.24
C LEU A 180 -15.67 15.35 -0.95
N ARG A 181 -15.70 14.07 -0.62
CA ARG A 181 -14.76 13.08 -1.13
C ARG A 181 -15.48 11.87 -1.68
N ALA A 182 -14.99 11.37 -2.79
CA ALA A 182 -15.39 10.10 -3.36
C ALA A 182 -14.16 9.35 -3.85
N GLY A 183 -14.19 8.03 -3.81
CA GLY A 183 -13.08 7.23 -4.30
C GLY A 183 -13.52 5.84 -4.70
N TYR A 184 -12.69 5.19 -5.49
CA TYR A 184 -12.85 3.80 -5.87
C TYR A 184 -11.51 3.08 -5.80
N HIS A 185 -11.51 1.92 -5.16
CA HIS A 185 -10.37 1.00 -5.11
C HIS A 185 -10.68 -0.26 -5.92
N TYR A 186 -9.72 -0.65 -6.75
CA TYR A 186 -9.80 -1.82 -7.59
C TYR A 186 -8.68 -2.81 -7.26
N GLU A 187 -9.06 -4.04 -7.00
CA GLU A 187 -8.18 -5.21 -6.95
C GLU A 187 -8.80 -6.34 -7.76
N ASN A 188 -7.96 -7.16 -8.40
CA ASN A 188 -8.45 -8.25 -9.23
C ASN A 188 -9.09 -9.36 -8.38
N LEU A 189 -10.25 -9.86 -8.81
CA LEU A 189 -11.02 -10.94 -8.19
C LEU A 189 -10.21 -12.20 -7.86
N LYS A 190 -9.19 -12.50 -8.66
CA LYS A 190 -8.36 -13.71 -8.50
C LYS A 190 -7.23 -13.54 -7.48
N ILE A 191 -6.96 -12.32 -7.02
CA ILE A 191 -5.87 -12.00 -6.07
C ILE A 191 -6.43 -11.74 -4.68
N GLY A 192 -7.37 -10.79 -4.51
CA GLY A 192 -7.89 -10.45 -3.19
C GLY A 192 -9.34 -9.98 -3.21
N ASP A 193 -9.90 -9.64 -4.38
CA ASP A 193 -11.27 -9.13 -4.56
C ASP A 193 -11.63 -7.94 -3.64
N MET A 194 -10.65 -7.13 -3.28
CA MET A 194 -10.89 -5.95 -2.47
C MET A 194 -11.28 -4.76 -3.34
N ARG A 195 -12.53 -4.77 -3.81
CA ARG A 195 -13.11 -3.65 -4.57
C ARG A 195 -14.11 -2.92 -3.71
N TYR A 196 -13.96 -1.61 -3.59
CA TYR A 196 -14.87 -0.79 -2.80
C TYR A 196 -14.91 0.65 -3.30
N MET A 197 -16.05 1.28 -3.08
CA MET A 197 -16.21 2.73 -3.18
C MET A 197 -16.06 3.36 -1.80
N THR A 198 -15.64 4.61 -1.78
CA THR A 198 -15.60 5.40 -0.55
C THR A 198 -16.33 6.72 -0.77
N THR A 199 -16.98 7.20 0.26
CA THR A 199 -17.50 8.56 0.31
C THR A 199 -17.07 9.21 1.60
N GLY A 200 -16.88 10.52 1.61
CA GLY A 200 -16.43 11.24 2.77
C GLY A 200 -16.90 12.70 2.79
N PHE A 201 -17.01 13.20 4.00
CA PHE A 201 -17.27 14.61 4.29
C PHE A 201 -16.22 15.10 5.28
N GLY A 202 -15.71 16.31 5.06
CA GLY A 202 -14.80 17.00 5.96
C GLY A 202 -15.28 18.40 6.27
N TYR A 203 -14.99 18.83 7.51
CA TYR A 203 -15.15 20.22 7.95
C TYR A 203 -13.85 20.67 8.63
N ALA A 204 -13.33 21.83 8.21
CA ALA A 204 -12.17 22.47 8.82
C ALA A 204 -12.54 23.88 9.29
N GLY A 205 -12.74 24.03 10.61
CA GLY A 205 -12.85 25.33 11.28
C GLY A 205 -11.50 25.79 11.83
N ASN A 206 -11.49 26.95 12.49
CA ASN A 206 -10.26 27.53 13.03
C ASN A 206 -9.59 26.64 14.10
N SER A 207 -10.38 26.04 14.97
CA SER A 207 -9.87 25.22 16.08
C SER A 207 -10.26 23.75 15.99
N LEU A 208 -11.23 23.41 15.13
CA LEU A 208 -11.78 22.06 15.03
C LEU A 208 -11.73 21.58 13.58
N ARG A 209 -11.23 20.36 13.37
CA ARG A 209 -11.35 19.62 12.13
C ARG A 209 -12.13 18.34 12.37
N LEU A 210 -13.11 18.07 11.51
CA LEU A 210 -13.90 16.86 11.51
C LEU A 210 -13.83 16.21 10.14
N ASP A 211 -13.43 14.96 10.09
CA ASP A 211 -13.45 14.16 8.86
C ASP A 211 -14.26 12.88 9.12
N MET A 212 -15.19 12.57 8.21
CA MET A 212 -16.02 11.37 8.22
C MET A 212 -15.89 10.65 6.90
N SER A 213 -15.84 9.33 6.92
CA SER A 213 -15.83 8.52 5.70
C SER A 213 -16.55 7.20 5.89
N TYR A 214 -17.12 6.70 4.81
CA TYR A 214 -17.81 5.43 4.76
C TYR A 214 -17.31 4.60 3.58
N ILE A 215 -17.10 3.30 3.81
CA ILE A 215 -16.67 2.35 2.79
C ILE A 215 -17.87 1.51 2.34
N LEU A 216 -18.11 1.51 1.03
CA LEU A 216 -19.13 0.74 0.33
C LEU A 216 -18.44 -0.42 -0.41
N PRO A 217 -18.37 -1.62 0.14
CA PRO A 217 -17.73 -2.75 -0.51
C PRO A 217 -18.57 -3.23 -1.70
N SER A 218 -17.89 -3.59 -2.79
CA SER A 218 -18.53 -4.20 -3.97
C SER A 218 -18.53 -5.72 -3.93
N GLY A 219 -17.78 -6.35 -3.00
CA GLY A 219 -17.67 -7.80 -2.84
C GLY A 219 -18.51 -8.35 -1.67
N ILE A 220 -19.01 -9.59 -1.82
CA ILE A 220 -19.84 -10.24 -0.79
C ILE A 220 -19.05 -10.53 0.50
N TYR A 221 -17.74 -10.78 0.38
CA TYR A 221 -16.85 -11.17 1.47
C TYR A 221 -15.84 -10.08 1.86
N SER A 222 -16.11 -8.82 1.52
CA SER A 222 -15.19 -7.73 1.84
C SER A 222 -15.02 -7.56 3.36
N PRO A 223 -13.79 -7.54 3.90
CA PRO A 223 -13.52 -7.28 5.31
C PRO A 223 -13.90 -5.86 5.74
N TYR A 224 -14.12 -4.95 4.79
CA TYR A 224 -14.49 -3.55 5.03
C TYR A 224 -16.00 -3.30 5.05
N LYS A 225 -16.83 -4.35 5.12
CA LYS A 225 -18.28 -4.19 5.14
C LYS A 225 -18.72 -3.30 6.30
N ASN A 226 -19.51 -2.26 5.98
CA ASN A 226 -20.04 -1.31 6.95
C ASN A 226 -18.98 -0.55 7.78
N THR A 227 -17.82 -0.25 7.19
CA THR A 227 -16.78 0.50 7.89
C THR A 227 -17.06 2.00 7.82
N PHE A 228 -17.32 2.59 8.97
CA PHE A 228 -17.40 4.03 9.18
C PHE A 228 -16.16 4.51 9.94
N ARG A 229 -15.56 5.61 9.49
CA ARG A 229 -14.44 6.26 10.16
C ARG A 229 -14.78 7.70 10.46
N MET A 230 -14.43 8.14 11.66
CA MET A 230 -14.52 9.54 12.07
C MET A 230 -13.21 9.96 12.71
N THR A 231 -12.73 11.12 12.32
CA THR A 231 -11.52 11.75 12.88
C THR A 231 -11.88 13.14 13.38
N ILE A 232 -11.50 13.45 14.60
CA ILE A 232 -11.65 14.78 15.19
C ILE A 232 -10.26 15.30 15.50
N GLY A 233 -9.91 16.45 14.97
CA GLY A 233 -8.65 17.13 15.20
C GLY A 233 -8.89 18.50 15.86
N PHE A 234 -8.01 18.88 16.78
CA PHE A 234 -8.03 20.18 17.42
C PHE A 234 -6.73 20.93 17.09
N ASN A 235 -6.84 22.16 16.57
CA ASN A 235 -5.72 23.05 16.43
C ASN A 235 -5.56 23.84 17.73
N ILE A 236 -4.56 23.49 18.52
CA ILE A 236 -4.17 24.27 19.71
C ILE A 236 -3.25 25.37 19.21
N ILE A 237 -3.82 26.56 18.98
CA ILE A 237 -3.04 27.75 18.68
C ILE A 237 -2.55 28.27 20.03
N GLN A 238 -1.24 28.27 20.22
CA GLN A 238 -0.58 29.04 21.28
C GLN A 238 -0.41 30.49 20.85
#